data_bcf09485ec171bb42b63f7058b37cd35
#
_entry.id   bcf09485ec171bb42b63f7058b37cd35
#
_cell.length_a   1.000
_cell.length_b   1.000
_cell.length_c   1.000
_cell.angle_alpha   90.00
_cell.angle_beta   90.00
_cell.angle_gamma   90.00
#
_symmetry.space_group_name_H-M   'P 1'
#
loop_
_entity.id
_entity.type
_entity.pdbx_description
1 polymer ?
#
loop_
_entity_poly.entity_id
_entity_poly.type
_entity_poly.pdbx_seq_one_letter_code
_entity_poly.pdbx_strand_id
1 'polypeptide(L)'
;MQALVLNDCPYAYYVHCFAHRLQLELVAASREVIPIHEFFLNLNFIITIVGSSCKCNDELRAAQAAEIARMLAIDELETGTGANKIGTLKRAGDSRWGSHFNSICSLIRMFGPTCLVLENIKEDGSTYLQCGDANVAHKMINSFEFIFSLHLMKEIMGITDVLCQALQ
;
A
#
# COMPACT_ATOMS: atom_id res chain seq x y z
N MET A 1 -22.43 -18.59 11.37
CA MET A 1 -21.57 -19.62 11.99
C MET A 1 -21.72 -19.63 13.50
N GLN A 2 -21.54 -18.52 14.24
CA GLN A 2 -21.72 -18.45 15.71
C GLN A 2 -23.06 -19.00 16.18
N ALA A 3 -24.18 -18.59 15.56
CA ALA A 3 -25.50 -19.06 15.92
C ALA A 3 -25.70 -20.59 15.75
N LEU A 4 -25.06 -21.19 14.75
CA LEU A 4 -25.10 -22.63 14.54
C LEU A 4 -24.34 -23.37 15.64
N VAL A 5 -23.15 -22.89 16.03
CA VAL A 5 -22.35 -23.48 17.10
C VAL A 5 -23.07 -23.40 18.46
N LEU A 6 -23.71 -22.26 18.75
CA LEU A 6 -24.49 -22.08 19.99
C LEU A 6 -25.72 -22.97 20.02
N ASN A 7 -26.30 -23.32 18.87
CA ASN A 7 -27.43 -24.23 18.79
C ASN A 7 -27.03 -25.67 19.14
N ASP A 8 -25.82 -26.10 18.73
CA ASP A 8 -25.30 -27.44 19.00
C ASP A 8 -24.59 -27.53 20.37
N CYS A 9 -24.00 -26.41 20.81
CA CYS A 9 -23.27 -26.31 22.07
C CYS A 9 -23.61 -25.01 22.82
N PRO A 10 -24.64 -24.97 23.64
CA PRO A 10 -25.11 -23.75 24.34
C PRO A 10 -24.08 -23.11 25.28
N TYR A 11 -23.08 -23.86 25.68
CA TYR A 11 -21.99 -23.40 26.56
C TYR A 11 -20.75 -22.91 25.81
N ALA A 12 -20.80 -22.86 24.48
CA ALA A 12 -19.67 -22.36 23.66
C ALA A 12 -19.55 -20.84 23.80
N TYR A 13 -18.38 -20.38 24.22
CA TYR A 13 -18.06 -18.96 24.24
C TYR A 13 -17.42 -18.55 22.90
N TYR A 14 -18.02 -17.56 22.25
CA TYR A 14 -17.40 -16.95 21.07
C TYR A 14 -16.43 -15.86 21.51
N VAL A 15 -15.16 -16.09 21.26
CA VAL A 15 -14.10 -15.10 21.52
C VAL A 15 -13.55 -14.61 20.20
N HIS A 16 -13.62 -13.29 19.98
CA HIS A 16 -12.91 -12.68 18.84
C HIS A 16 -11.41 -12.79 19.05
N CYS A 17 -10.67 -13.18 18.02
CA CYS A 17 -9.22 -13.12 17.99
C CYS A 17 -8.74 -11.71 18.36
N PHE A 18 -7.86 -11.59 19.35
CA PHE A 18 -7.35 -10.29 19.82
C PHE A 18 -6.60 -9.54 18.70
N ALA A 19 -5.82 -10.23 17.86
CA ALA A 19 -5.18 -9.66 16.71
C ALA A 19 -6.19 -9.03 15.72
N HIS A 20 -7.31 -9.71 15.47
CA HIS A 20 -8.36 -9.16 14.60
C HIS A 20 -9.04 -7.94 15.23
N ARG A 21 -9.32 -7.97 16.53
CA ARG A 21 -9.88 -6.79 17.24
C ARG A 21 -8.93 -5.61 17.17
N LEU A 22 -7.64 -5.81 17.45
CA LEU A 22 -6.63 -4.77 17.34
C LEU A 22 -6.59 -4.17 15.94
N GLN A 23 -6.62 -5.00 14.88
CA GLN A 23 -6.64 -4.52 13.50
C GLN A 23 -7.88 -3.64 13.19
N LEU A 24 -9.05 -4.03 13.68
CA LEU A 24 -10.28 -3.24 13.50
C LEU A 24 -10.22 -1.90 14.22
N GLU A 25 -9.71 -1.87 15.45
CA GLU A 25 -9.53 -0.63 16.22
C GLU A 25 -8.52 0.32 15.56
N LEU A 26 -7.40 -0.20 15.05
CA LEU A 26 -6.41 0.59 14.34
C LEU A 26 -6.98 1.21 13.04
N VAL A 27 -7.77 0.44 12.28
CA VAL A 27 -8.45 0.95 11.09
C VAL A 27 -9.48 2.01 11.48
N ALA A 28 -10.27 1.80 12.53
CA ALA A 28 -11.24 2.77 13.00
C ALA A 28 -10.54 4.07 13.46
N ALA A 29 -9.52 3.96 14.30
CA ALA A 29 -8.76 5.11 14.78
C ALA A 29 -8.11 5.92 13.63
N SER A 30 -7.59 5.24 12.60
CA SER A 30 -6.99 5.91 11.44
C SER A 30 -7.99 6.76 10.64
N ARG A 31 -9.27 6.43 10.69
CA ARG A 31 -10.34 7.18 10.02
C ARG A 31 -10.76 8.45 10.78
N GLU A 32 -10.58 8.46 12.10
CA GLU A 32 -10.91 9.61 12.96
C GLU A 32 -9.83 10.70 12.94
N VAL A 33 -8.62 10.39 12.49
CA VAL A 33 -7.51 11.35 12.40
C VAL A 33 -7.43 11.86 10.96
N ILE A 34 -7.93 13.08 10.73
CA ILE A 34 -8.08 13.67 9.39
C ILE A 34 -6.81 13.53 8.52
N PRO A 35 -5.59 13.92 8.96
CA PRO A 35 -4.40 13.78 8.12
C PRO A 35 -4.07 12.33 7.75
N ILE A 36 -4.37 11.37 8.62
CA ILE A 36 -4.14 9.94 8.36
C ILE A 36 -5.17 9.41 7.36
N HIS A 37 -6.43 9.82 7.53
CA HIS A 37 -7.50 9.46 6.59
C HIS A 37 -7.19 9.99 5.18
N GLU A 38 -6.83 11.27 5.05
CA GLU A 38 -6.43 11.89 3.79
C GLU A 38 -5.22 11.22 3.15
N PHE A 39 -4.22 10.85 3.96
CA PHE A 39 -3.07 10.09 3.48
C PHE A 39 -3.49 8.77 2.84
N PHE A 40 -4.37 7.98 3.47
CA PHE A 40 -4.84 6.72 2.89
C PHE A 40 -5.70 6.91 1.64
N LEU A 41 -6.51 7.96 1.57
CA LEU A 41 -7.24 8.33 0.35
C LEU A 41 -6.27 8.63 -0.80
N ASN A 42 -5.26 9.44 -0.55
CA ASN A 42 -4.24 9.83 -1.52
C ASN A 42 -3.41 8.61 -1.98
N LEU A 43 -3.01 7.74 -1.05
CA LEU A 43 -2.33 6.48 -1.34
C LEU A 43 -3.15 5.59 -2.29
N ASN A 44 -4.43 5.38 -1.97
CA ASN A 44 -5.33 4.59 -2.80
C ASN A 44 -5.58 5.22 -4.17
N PHE A 45 -5.68 6.54 -4.25
CA PHE A 45 -5.83 7.27 -5.50
C PHE A 45 -4.62 7.06 -6.42
N ILE A 46 -3.40 7.27 -5.91
CA ILE A 46 -2.15 7.04 -6.65
C ILE A 46 -2.08 5.61 -7.19
N ILE A 47 -2.30 4.61 -6.33
CA ILE A 47 -2.25 3.20 -6.71
C ILE A 47 -3.31 2.86 -7.76
N THR A 48 -4.50 3.47 -7.68
CA THR A 48 -5.58 3.25 -8.63
C THR A 48 -5.23 3.79 -10.01
N ILE A 49 -4.63 4.98 -10.10
CA ILE A 49 -4.23 5.58 -11.37
C ILE A 49 -3.14 4.74 -12.05
N VAL A 50 -2.08 4.39 -11.32
CA VAL A 50 -0.98 3.59 -11.84
C VAL A 50 -1.42 2.17 -12.21
N GLY A 51 -2.38 1.60 -11.47
CA GLY A 51 -2.95 0.28 -11.73
C GLY A 51 -4.13 0.27 -12.71
N SER A 52 -4.50 1.38 -13.34
CA SER A 52 -5.74 1.55 -14.10
C SER A 52 -5.81 0.71 -15.39
N SER A 53 -4.67 0.34 -15.97
CA SER A 53 -4.60 -0.42 -17.21
C SER A 53 -3.45 -1.43 -17.23
N CYS A 54 -3.56 -2.44 -18.11
CA CYS A 54 -2.47 -3.39 -18.35
C CYS A 54 -1.20 -2.65 -18.82
N LYS A 55 -1.33 -1.64 -19.69
CA LYS A 55 -0.22 -0.83 -20.19
C LYS A 55 0.54 -0.17 -19.02
N CYS A 56 -0.17 0.52 -18.12
CA CYS A 56 0.46 1.16 -16.95
C CYS A 56 1.14 0.15 -16.02
N ASN A 57 0.55 -1.03 -15.83
CA ASN A 57 1.16 -2.09 -15.04
C ASN A 57 2.44 -2.64 -15.67
N ASP A 58 2.47 -2.80 -17.01
CA ASP A 58 3.65 -3.27 -17.73
C ASP A 58 4.76 -2.21 -17.72
N GLU A 59 4.42 -0.93 -17.89
CA GLU A 59 5.35 0.19 -17.73
C GLU A 59 5.93 0.25 -16.32
N LEU A 60 5.11 0.06 -15.28
CA LEU A 60 5.56 0.04 -13.90
C LEU A 60 6.57 -1.09 -13.64
N ARG A 61 6.29 -2.29 -14.17
CA ARG A 61 7.20 -3.44 -14.05
C ARG A 61 8.51 -3.21 -14.80
N ALA A 62 8.44 -2.63 -15.99
CA ALA A 62 9.63 -2.32 -16.78
C ALA A 62 10.49 -1.25 -16.07
N ALA A 63 9.89 -0.20 -15.54
CA ALA A 63 10.56 0.83 -14.77
C ALA A 63 11.22 0.27 -13.50
N GLN A 64 10.52 -0.63 -12.78
CA GLN A 64 11.07 -1.30 -11.60
C GLN A 64 12.25 -2.20 -11.97
N ALA A 65 12.16 -2.96 -13.07
CA ALA A 65 13.26 -3.81 -13.52
C ALA A 65 14.50 -2.98 -13.88
N ALA A 66 14.31 -1.85 -14.56
CA ALA A 66 15.39 -0.93 -14.90
C ALA A 66 16.05 -0.32 -13.64
N GLU A 67 15.25 0.07 -12.64
CA GLU A 67 15.77 0.61 -11.38
C GLU A 67 16.56 -0.43 -10.59
N ILE A 68 16.05 -1.66 -10.47
CA ILE A 68 16.77 -2.78 -9.84
C ILE A 68 18.10 -3.03 -10.56
N ALA A 69 18.10 -3.07 -11.90
CA ALA A 69 19.32 -3.28 -12.69
C ALA A 69 20.33 -2.13 -12.46
N ARG A 70 19.87 -0.89 -12.38
CA ARG A 70 20.70 0.28 -12.06
C ARG A 70 21.33 0.16 -10.68
N MET A 71 20.54 -0.16 -9.65
CA MET A 71 21.02 -0.28 -8.26
C MET A 71 22.00 -1.45 -8.09
N LEU A 72 21.80 -2.57 -8.81
CA LEU A 72 22.74 -3.68 -8.83
C LEU A 72 24.07 -3.30 -9.49
N ALA A 73 24.03 -2.46 -10.54
CA ALA A 73 25.23 -2.04 -11.26
C ALA A 73 26.13 -1.11 -10.43
N ILE A 74 25.58 -0.42 -9.43
CA ILE A 74 26.31 0.50 -8.54
C ILE A 74 26.53 -0.10 -7.12
N ASP A 75 26.32 -1.40 -6.96
CA ASP A 75 26.49 -2.13 -5.69
C ASP A 75 25.64 -1.60 -4.52
N GLU A 76 24.53 -0.90 -4.82
CA GLU A 76 23.58 -0.41 -3.79
C GLU A 76 22.58 -1.49 -3.33
N LEU A 77 22.49 -2.63 -4.04
CA LEU A 77 21.62 -3.75 -3.68
C LEU A 77 22.43 -5.03 -3.55
N GLU A 78 22.21 -5.75 -2.46
CA GLU A 78 22.73 -7.10 -2.30
C GLU A 78 22.00 -8.08 -3.23
N THR A 79 22.75 -8.98 -3.84
CA THR A 79 22.19 -10.08 -4.63
C THR A 79 21.81 -11.23 -3.71
N GLY A 80 20.54 -11.61 -3.69
CA GLY A 80 20.04 -12.72 -2.88
C GLY A 80 18.82 -13.39 -3.50
N THR A 81 18.57 -14.64 -3.12
CA THR A 81 17.45 -15.43 -3.63
C THR A 81 16.11 -14.78 -3.23
N GLY A 82 15.50 -14.05 -4.15
CA GLY A 82 14.23 -13.40 -3.96
C GLY A 82 14.26 -11.98 -3.40
N ALA A 83 15.45 -11.38 -3.14
CA ALA A 83 15.57 -10.04 -2.60
C ALA A 83 15.06 -8.96 -3.59
N ASN A 84 15.33 -9.12 -4.89
CA ASN A 84 15.04 -8.12 -5.93
C ASN A 84 13.93 -8.56 -6.88
N LYS A 85 12.82 -9.10 -6.33
CA LYS A 85 11.67 -9.49 -7.14
C LYS A 85 10.90 -8.27 -7.64
N ILE A 86 10.61 -8.28 -8.96
CA ILE A 86 9.65 -7.36 -9.55
C ILE A 86 8.29 -7.61 -8.89
N GLY A 87 7.75 -6.58 -8.28
CA GLY A 87 6.48 -6.62 -7.55
C GLY A 87 5.34 -5.95 -8.29
N THR A 88 4.25 -5.77 -7.57
CA THR A 88 3.11 -4.95 -7.98
C THR A 88 2.75 -4.02 -6.85
N LEU A 89 2.20 -2.84 -7.16
CA LEU A 89 1.57 -2.01 -6.16
C LEU A 89 0.37 -2.76 -5.57
N LYS A 90 0.29 -2.77 -4.24
CA LYS A 90 -0.78 -3.46 -3.52
C LYS A 90 -1.80 -2.43 -3.06
N ARG A 91 -3.05 -2.62 -3.47
CA ARG A 91 -4.16 -1.82 -2.97
C ARG A 91 -4.53 -2.30 -1.56
N ALA A 92 -4.73 -1.36 -0.66
CA ALA A 92 -5.21 -1.68 0.69
C ALA A 92 -6.66 -2.17 0.64
N GLY A 93 -6.97 -3.21 1.42
CA GLY A 93 -8.35 -3.63 1.65
C GLY A 93 -8.94 -2.92 2.87
N ASP A 94 -10.25 -2.65 2.84
CA ASP A 94 -10.93 -1.74 3.78
C ASP A 94 -10.90 -2.16 5.27
N SER A 95 -10.65 -3.43 5.57
CA SER A 95 -10.82 -3.98 6.92
C SER A 95 -9.55 -4.59 7.54
N ARG A 96 -8.43 -4.63 6.82
CA ARG A 96 -7.21 -5.31 7.28
C ARG A 96 -6.06 -4.33 7.41
N TRP A 97 -5.65 -4.02 8.63
CA TRP A 97 -4.51 -3.16 8.93
C TRP A 97 -3.23 -3.61 8.22
N GLY A 98 -2.92 -4.91 8.22
CA GLY A 98 -1.77 -5.47 7.50
C GLY A 98 -1.83 -5.27 5.98
N SER A 99 -3.01 -5.12 5.35
CA SER A 99 -3.10 -4.79 3.93
C SER A 99 -2.69 -3.34 3.63
N HIS A 100 -2.99 -2.41 4.53
CA HIS A 100 -2.51 -1.03 4.47
C HIS A 100 -0.98 -0.97 4.61
N PHE A 101 -0.42 -1.73 5.56
CA PHE A 101 1.04 -1.84 5.71
C PHE A 101 1.72 -2.36 4.45
N ASN A 102 1.19 -3.44 3.86
CA ASN A 102 1.69 -3.99 2.60
C ASN A 102 1.59 -3.00 1.44
N SER A 103 0.54 -2.17 1.40
CA SER A 103 0.36 -1.11 0.40
C SER A 103 1.46 -0.06 0.53
N ILE A 104 1.71 0.44 1.73
CA ILE A 104 2.77 1.40 2.04
C ILE A 104 4.14 0.83 1.66
N CYS A 105 4.48 -0.37 2.12
CA CYS A 105 5.75 -1.01 1.81
C CYS A 105 5.95 -1.24 0.31
N SER A 106 4.88 -1.57 -0.43
CA SER A 106 4.97 -1.73 -1.87
C SER A 106 5.23 -0.40 -2.58
N LEU A 107 4.58 0.69 -2.15
CA LEU A 107 4.80 2.02 -2.73
C LEU A 107 6.22 2.53 -2.45
N ILE A 108 6.72 2.38 -1.22
CA ILE A 108 8.10 2.80 -0.89
C ILE A 108 9.12 2.10 -1.80
N ARG A 109 8.98 0.78 -1.99
CA ARG A 109 9.88 0.02 -2.89
C ARG A 109 9.78 0.39 -4.35
N MET A 110 8.63 0.90 -4.77
CA MET A 110 8.34 1.25 -6.16
C MET A 110 8.14 2.76 -6.34
N PHE A 111 8.68 3.58 -5.44
CA PHE A 111 8.44 5.02 -5.43
C PHE A 111 8.90 5.68 -6.73
N GLY A 112 10.17 5.50 -7.11
CA GLY A 112 10.71 6.03 -8.36
C GLY A 112 9.96 5.55 -9.61
N PRO A 113 9.81 4.22 -9.81
CA PRO A 113 8.96 3.69 -10.88
C PRO A 113 7.54 4.23 -10.91
N THR A 114 6.91 4.44 -9.75
CA THR A 114 5.55 5.02 -9.65
C THR A 114 5.53 6.47 -10.14
N CYS A 115 6.50 7.29 -9.72
CA CYS A 115 6.62 8.67 -10.18
C CYS A 115 6.81 8.74 -11.70
N LEU A 116 7.66 7.89 -12.26
CA LEU A 116 7.90 7.84 -13.72
C LEU A 116 6.63 7.48 -14.50
N VAL A 117 5.89 6.46 -14.06
CA VAL A 117 4.64 6.05 -14.71
C VAL A 117 3.58 7.16 -14.62
N LEU A 118 3.46 7.85 -13.47
CA LEU A 118 2.55 8.99 -13.34
C LEU A 118 2.93 10.14 -14.29
N GLU A 119 4.22 10.40 -14.48
CA GLU A 119 4.71 11.40 -15.41
C GLU A 119 4.36 11.03 -16.86
N ASN A 120 4.58 9.78 -17.26
CA ASN A 120 4.20 9.27 -18.58
C ASN A 120 2.68 9.39 -18.82
N ILE A 121 1.85 9.01 -17.84
CA ILE A 121 0.40 9.14 -17.98
C ILE A 121 -0.04 10.61 -18.08
N LYS A 122 0.61 11.50 -17.36
CA LYS A 122 0.35 12.94 -17.42
C LYS A 122 0.61 13.51 -18.82
N GLU A 123 1.65 13.02 -19.50
CA GLU A 123 2.05 13.50 -20.82
C GLU A 123 1.32 12.80 -21.96
N ASP A 124 1.20 11.46 -21.89
CA ASP A 124 0.73 10.59 -22.97
C ASP A 124 -0.57 9.84 -22.66
N GLY A 125 -1.34 10.28 -21.66
CA GLY A 125 -2.60 9.64 -21.27
C GLY A 125 -3.65 9.69 -22.37
N SER A 126 -4.48 8.64 -22.46
CA SER A 126 -5.47 8.48 -23.54
C SER A 126 -6.60 9.52 -23.52
N THR A 127 -6.83 10.18 -22.38
CA THR A 127 -7.87 11.18 -22.19
C THR A 127 -7.35 12.34 -21.32
N TYR A 128 -7.93 13.53 -21.51
CA TYR A 128 -7.64 14.70 -20.67
C TYR A 128 -7.91 14.45 -19.19
N LEU A 129 -8.94 13.65 -18.86
CA LEU A 129 -9.24 13.25 -17.48
C LEU A 129 -8.09 12.42 -16.90
N GLN A 130 -7.61 11.43 -17.64
CA GLN A 130 -6.50 10.58 -17.19
C GLN A 130 -5.21 11.38 -16.99
N CYS A 131 -4.90 12.29 -17.91
CA CYS A 131 -3.74 13.21 -17.76
C CYS A 131 -3.91 14.13 -16.54
N GLY A 132 -5.12 14.64 -16.30
CA GLY A 132 -5.45 15.48 -15.16
C GLY A 132 -5.28 14.74 -13.82
N ASP A 133 -5.84 13.55 -13.71
CA ASP A 133 -5.75 12.71 -12.52
C ASP A 133 -4.29 12.30 -12.23
N ALA A 134 -3.52 11.95 -13.27
CA ALA A 134 -2.11 11.64 -13.14
C ALA A 134 -1.27 12.84 -12.70
N ASN A 135 -1.59 14.04 -13.19
CA ASN A 135 -0.92 15.28 -12.76
C ASN A 135 -1.20 15.58 -11.27
N VAL A 136 -2.45 15.37 -10.81
CA VAL A 136 -2.79 15.51 -9.39
C VAL A 136 -2.04 14.47 -8.55
N ALA A 137 -2.07 13.20 -8.94
CA ALA A 137 -1.35 12.13 -8.25
C ALA A 137 0.16 12.36 -8.21
N HIS A 138 0.76 12.84 -9.31
CA HIS A 138 2.19 13.15 -9.38
C HIS A 138 2.58 14.31 -8.44
N LYS A 139 1.74 15.34 -8.31
CA LYS A 139 1.96 16.40 -7.32
C LYS A 139 1.83 15.90 -5.89
N MET A 140 0.83 15.06 -5.62
CA MET A 140 0.60 14.48 -4.28
C MET A 140 1.77 13.62 -3.84
N ILE A 141 2.22 12.67 -4.67
CA ILE A 141 3.29 11.72 -4.29
C ILE A 141 4.62 12.44 -4.01
N ASN A 142 4.86 13.59 -4.64
CA ASN A 142 6.06 14.41 -4.45
C ASN A 142 5.89 15.49 -3.37
N SER A 143 4.74 15.59 -2.70
CA SER A 143 4.56 16.55 -1.60
C SER A 143 5.28 16.09 -0.33
N PHE A 144 5.78 17.06 0.44
CA PHE A 144 6.41 16.78 1.72
C PHE A 144 5.46 16.06 2.68
N GLU A 145 4.22 16.50 2.76
CA GLU A 145 3.19 15.95 3.64
C GLU A 145 2.94 14.46 3.34
N PHE A 146 2.87 14.10 2.06
CA PHE A 146 2.65 12.71 1.66
C PHE A 146 3.87 11.84 1.97
N ILE A 147 5.08 12.29 1.64
CA ILE A 147 6.33 11.54 1.89
C ILE A 147 6.55 11.37 3.39
N PHE A 148 6.35 12.43 4.18
CA PHE A 148 6.44 12.38 5.63
C PHE A 148 5.44 11.37 6.21
N SER A 149 4.17 11.46 5.82
CA SER A 149 3.12 10.53 6.27
C SER A 149 3.41 9.09 5.85
N LEU A 150 3.93 8.88 4.62
CA LEU A 150 4.30 7.56 4.11
C LEU A 150 5.35 6.87 5.00
N HIS A 151 6.40 7.58 5.38
CA HIS A 151 7.44 7.05 6.26
C HIS A 151 6.97 6.91 7.70
N LEU A 152 6.24 7.90 8.24
CA LEU A 152 5.68 7.84 9.58
C LEU A 152 4.74 6.64 9.73
N MET A 153 3.83 6.45 8.78
CA MET A 153 2.88 5.33 8.81
C MET A 153 3.57 3.99 8.63
N LYS A 154 4.64 3.91 7.83
CA LYS A 154 5.45 2.69 7.73
C LYS A 154 5.99 2.27 9.09
N GLU A 155 6.56 3.19 9.87
CA GLU A 155 7.14 2.89 11.18
C GLU A 155 6.04 2.49 12.20
N ILE A 156 4.97 3.28 12.30
CA ILE A 156 3.86 2.99 13.22
C ILE A 156 3.21 1.63 12.89
N MET A 157 2.96 1.37 11.60
CA MET A 157 2.33 0.12 11.17
C MET A 157 3.26 -1.07 11.31
N GLY A 158 4.57 -0.89 11.16
CA GLY A 158 5.55 -1.94 11.41
C GLY A 158 5.52 -2.42 12.86
N ILE A 159 5.48 -1.49 13.82
CA ILE A 159 5.37 -1.80 15.26
C ILE A 159 4.05 -2.55 15.56
N THR A 160 2.94 -2.04 15.02
CA THR A 160 1.62 -2.65 15.27
C THR A 160 1.43 -3.99 14.55
N ASP A 161 2.11 -4.22 13.42
CA ASP A 161 2.09 -5.52 12.72
C ASP A 161 2.80 -6.60 13.54
N VAL A 162 3.95 -6.30 14.13
CA VAL A 162 4.66 -7.20 15.05
C VAL A 162 3.75 -7.58 16.23
N LEU A 163 3.05 -6.61 16.81
CA LEU A 163 2.10 -6.87 17.90
C LEU A 163 0.93 -7.74 17.43
N CYS A 164 0.36 -7.47 16.26
CA CYS A 164 -0.70 -8.29 15.69
C CYS A 164 -0.27 -9.74 15.45
N GLN A 165 0.97 -9.94 14.99
CA GLN A 165 1.54 -11.29 14.80
C GLN A 165 1.73 -12.02 16.14
N ALA A 166 2.20 -11.33 17.16
CA ALA A 166 2.39 -11.92 18.50
C ALA A 166 1.06 -12.33 19.20
N LEU A 167 -0.07 -11.75 18.76
CA LEU A 167 -1.41 -12.04 19.29
C LEU A 167 -2.16 -13.15 18.50
N GLN A 168 -1.58 -13.69 17.45
CA GLN A 168 -2.15 -14.78 16.64
C GLN A 168 -1.79 -16.15 17.20
#